data_de29ccb9b7cfd18ae9e954eeac11c819
#
_entry.id   de29ccb9b7cfd18ae9e954eeac11c819
#
_cell.length_a   1.000
_cell.length_b   1.000
_cell.length_c   1.000
_cell.angle_alpha   90.00
_cell.angle_beta   90.00
_cell.angle_gamma   90.00
#
_symmetry.space_group_name_H-M   'P 1'
#
loop_
_entity.id
_entity.type
_entity.pdbx_description
1 polymer ?
#
loop_
_entity_poly.entity_id
_entity_poly.type
_entity_poly.pdbx_seq_one_letter_code
_entity_poly.pdbx_strand_id
1 'polypeptide(L)'
;LSKQSEELVEYVLANTKVPTVVDGDAITICAKKDITFRDNFVLTPHVKEMSVLTGIPIPKLQEDILGTTKNMAKTRNCILVQKDARTVVSDGTECYVNVSGNNGMATGGSGDVLTGVISGLLAQNVNPFLAA
;
A
#
# COMPACT_ATOMS: atom_id res chain seq x y z
N LEU A 1 0.87 -11.99 -14.77
CA LEU A 1 0.09 -12.65 -13.70
C LEU A 1 -0.83 -13.70 -14.31
N SER A 2 -0.94 -14.86 -13.66
CA SER A 2 -1.84 -15.91 -14.12
C SER A 2 -3.27 -15.63 -13.66
N LYS A 3 -4.26 -16.14 -14.38
CA LYS A 3 -5.68 -16.06 -13.97
C LYS A 3 -5.91 -16.68 -12.58
N GLN A 4 -5.21 -17.77 -12.29
CA GLN A 4 -5.27 -18.44 -10.97
C GLN A 4 -4.76 -17.54 -9.84
N SER A 5 -3.67 -16.77 -10.07
CA SER A 5 -3.16 -15.81 -9.08
C SER A 5 -4.16 -14.68 -8.83
N GLU A 6 -4.82 -14.19 -9.88
CA GLU A 6 -5.86 -13.17 -9.75
C GLU A 6 -7.05 -13.69 -8.91
N GLU A 7 -7.56 -14.88 -9.23
CA GLU A 7 -8.66 -15.52 -8.50
C GLU A 7 -8.30 -15.77 -7.02
N LEU A 8 -7.06 -16.18 -6.74
CA LEU A 8 -6.59 -16.39 -5.37
C LEU A 8 -6.56 -15.08 -4.57
N VAL A 9 -5.99 -14.02 -5.13
CA VAL A 9 -5.94 -12.70 -4.47
C VAL A 9 -7.35 -12.19 -4.20
N GLU A 10 -8.25 -12.24 -5.18
CA GLU A 10 -9.66 -11.84 -5.00
C GLU A 10 -10.32 -12.63 -3.87
N TYR A 11 -10.15 -13.94 -3.85
CA TYR A 11 -10.73 -14.81 -2.82
C TYR A 11 -10.20 -14.46 -1.42
N VAL A 12 -8.88 -14.29 -1.28
CA VAL A 12 -8.26 -13.95 0.01
C VAL A 12 -8.76 -12.60 0.50
N LEU A 13 -8.73 -11.56 -0.35
CA LEU A 13 -9.14 -10.21 0.05
C LEU A 13 -10.63 -10.12 0.38
N ALA A 14 -11.48 -10.89 -0.30
CA ALA A 14 -12.92 -10.93 -0.03
C ALA A 14 -13.26 -11.63 1.30
N ASN A 15 -12.50 -12.65 1.68
CA ASN A 15 -12.82 -13.53 2.80
C ASN A 15 -11.99 -13.26 4.08
N THR A 16 -10.85 -12.63 3.99
CA THR A 16 -10.02 -12.34 5.16
C THR A 16 -10.74 -11.41 6.15
N LYS A 17 -10.59 -11.70 7.44
CA LYS A 17 -11.17 -10.90 8.54
C LYS A 17 -10.09 -10.27 9.44
N VAL A 18 -8.83 -10.56 9.16
CA VAL A 18 -7.70 -10.06 9.92
C VAL A 18 -7.04 -8.87 9.21
N PRO A 19 -6.29 -8.04 9.90
CA PRO A 19 -5.45 -7.02 9.27
C PRO A 19 -4.56 -7.66 8.20
N THR A 20 -4.49 -7.03 7.04
CA THR A 20 -3.86 -7.64 5.87
C THR A 20 -2.94 -6.65 5.17
N VAL A 21 -1.70 -7.06 4.88
CA VAL A 21 -0.79 -6.28 4.05
C VAL A 21 -0.90 -6.74 2.60
N VAL A 22 -1.00 -5.77 1.69
CA VAL A 22 -1.10 -6.01 0.24
C VAL A 22 0.08 -5.33 -0.44
N ASP A 23 0.94 -6.12 -1.10
CA ASP A 23 2.15 -5.63 -1.76
C ASP A 23 2.33 -6.25 -3.16
N GLY A 24 3.18 -5.65 -3.97
CA GLY A 24 3.63 -6.19 -5.24
C GLY A 24 2.50 -6.43 -6.25
N ASP A 25 2.52 -7.59 -6.84
CA ASP A 25 1.56 -8.00 -7.88
C ASP A 25 0.09 -7.97 -7.40
N ALA A 26 -0.17 -8.17 -6.11
CA ALA A 26 -1.51 -8.09 -5.56
C ALA A 26 -2.08 -6.67 -5.67
N ILE A 27 -1.26 -5.62 -5.53
CA ILE A 27 -1.68 -4.22 -5.76
C ILE A 27 -2.13 -4.02 -7.21
N THR A 28 -1.39 -4.57 -8.16
CA THR A 28 -1.73 -4.50 -9.60
C THR A 28 -3.05 -5.21 -9.90
N ILE A 29 -3.31 -6.35 -9.27
CA ILE A 29 -4.59 -7.07 -9.37
C ILE A 29 -5.73 -6.20 -8.80
N CYS A 30 -5.54 -5.63 -7.62
CA CYS A 30 -6.53 -4.76 -6.97
C CYS A 30 -6.89 -3.55 -7.83
N ALA A 31 -5.93 -2.96 -8.52
CA ALA A 31 -6.16 -1.85 -9.43
C ALA A 31 -7.04 -2.25 -10.63
N LYS A 32 -6.75 -3.40 -11.26
CA LYS A 32 -7.51 -3.92 -12.40
C LYS A 32 -8.96 -4.29 -12.06
N LYS A 33 -9.19 -4.76 -10.84
CA LYS A 33 -10.48 -5.31 -10.39
C LYS A 33 -11.31 -4.31 -9.59
N ASP A 34 -10.82 -3.09 -9.43
CA ASP A 34 -11.48 -2.03 -8.65
C ASP A 34 -11.90 -2.47 -7.24
N ILE A 35 -11.02 -3.20 -6.56
CA ILE A 35 -11.29 -3.76 -5.24
C ILE A 35 -11.35 -2.63 -4.21
N THR A 36 -12.41 -2.62 -3.40
CA THR A 36 -12.54 -1.80 -2.19
C THR A 36 -12.01 -2.58 -1.00
N PHE A 37 -11.23 -1.91 -0.17
CA PHE A 37 -10.59 -2.51 1.00
C PHE A 37 -11.39 -2.25 2.28
N ARG A 38 -10.83 -2.69 3.40
CA ARG A 38 -11.28 -2.36 4.74
C ARG A 38 -10.24 -1.47 5.42
N ASP A 39 -10.65 -0.76 6.43
CA ASP A 39 -9.83 0.17 7.22
C ASP A 39 -8.62 -0.49 7.92
N ASN A 40 -8.58 -1.82 7.99
CA ASN A 40 -7.46 -2.60 8.51
C ASN A 40 -6.53 -3.17 7.43
N PHE A 41 -6.70 -2.78 6.16
CA PHE A 41 -5.81 -3.20 5.07
C PHE A 41 -4.71 -2.15 4.87
N VAL A 42 -3.47 -2.62 4.76
CA VAL A 42 -2.28 -1.80 4.50
C VAL A 42 -1.73 -2.14 3.12
N LEU A 43 -1.75 -1.19 2.22
CA LEU A 43 -1.16 -1.31 0.88
C LEU A 43 0.19 -0.60 0.86
N THR A 44 1.20 -1.23 0.25
CA THR A 44 2.56 -0.72 0.21
C THR A 44 3.07 -0.41 -1.21
N PRO A 45 2.33 0.40 -2.01
CA PRO A 45 2.70 0.66 -3.40
C PRO A 45 4.00 1.44 -3.53
N HIS A 46 4.89 1.04 -4.44
CA HIS A 46 5.88 1.94 -5.00
C HIS A 46 5.25 2.85 -6.06
N VAL A 47 5.98 3.86 -6.55
CA VAL A 47 5.42 4.89 -7.46
C VAL A 47 4.76 4.32 -8.73
N LYS A 48 5.28 3.22 -9.29
CA LYS A 48 4.67 2.59 -10.48
C LYS A 48 3.36 1.89 -10.15
N GLU A 49 3.32 1.15 -9.03
CA GLU A 49 2.09 0.51 -8.54
C GLU A 49 1.03 1.56 -8.17
N MET A 50 1.45 2.67 -7.56
CA MET A 50 0.56 3.79 -7.28
C MET A 50 -0.01 4.41 -8.55
N SER A 51 0.79 4.55 -9.60
CA SER A 51 0.33 5.03 -10.91
C SER A 51 -0.72 4.10 -11.52
N VAL A 52 -0.54 2.78 -11.41
CA VAL A 52 -1.53 1.78 -11.86
C VAL A 52 -2.80 1.85 -11.00
N LEU A 53 -2.66 1.96 -9.67
CA LEU A 53 -3.77 1.98 -8.72
C LEU A 53 -4.66 3.22 -8.87
N THR A 54 -4.04 4.38 -9.19
CA THR A 54 -4.73 5.67 -9.31
C THR A 54 -5.13 6.02 -10.74
N GLY A 55 -4.48 5.42 -11.74
CA GLY A 55 -4.56 5.86 -13.14
C GLY A 55 -3.85 7.19 -13.42
N ILE A 56 -3.11 7.75 -12.45
CA ILE A 56 -2.41 9.03 -12.57
C ILE A 56 -0.97 8.78 -13.06
N PRO A 57 -0.49 9.49 -14.10
CA PRO A 57 0.89 9.37 -14.56
C PRO A 57 1.90 9.73 -13.47
N ILE A 58 3.05 9.02 -13.43
CA ILE A 58 4.09 9.19 -12.40
C ILE A 58 4.51 10.66 -12.20
N PRO A 59 4.77 11.48 -13.24
CA PRO A 59 5.15 12.87 -13.05
C PRO A 59 4.11 13.67 -12.25
N LYS A 60 2.81 13.43 -12.49
CA LYS A 60 1.72 14.09 -11.75
C LYS A 60 1.58 13.58 -10.33
N LEU A 61 1.85 12.29 -10.09
CA LEU A 61 1.89 11.75 -8.73
C LEU A 61 2.97 12.44 -7.90
N GLN A 62 4.13 12.70 -8.49
CA GLN A 62 5.26 13.33 -7.83
C GLN A 62 5.06 14.82 -7.54
N GLU A 63 4.17 15.50 -8.26
CA GLU A 63 3.79 16.89 -7.97
C GLU A 63 2.99 17.04 -6.68
N ASP A 64 2.15 16.04 -6.33
CA ASP A 64 1.33 16.04 -5.11
C ASP A 64 1.20 14.62 -4.52
N ILE A 65 2.30 14.12 -3.99
CA ILE A 65 2.34 12.80 -3.34
C ILE A 65 1.39 12.75 -2.13
N LEU A 66 1.39 13.79 -1.29
CA LEU A 66 0.59 13.84 -0.08
C LEU A 66 -0.91 13.80 -0.38
N GLY A 67 -1.37 14.71 -1.24
CA GLY A 67 -2.79 14.79 -1.59
C GLY A 67 -3.27 13.53 -2.30
N THR A 68 -2.46 12.99 -3.22
CA THR A 68 -2.81 11.77 -3.95
C THR A 68 -2.88 10.55 -3.03
N THR A 69 -1.89 10.37 -2.14
CA THR A 69 -1.88 9.27 -1.16
C THR A 69 -3.08 9.35 -0.23
N LYS A 70 -3.35 10.53 0.33
CA LYS A 70 -4.48 10.77 1.22
C LYS A 70 -5.83 10.50 0.54
N ASN A 71 -6.01 11.02 -0.67
CA ASN A 71 -7.25 10.82 -1.43
C ASN A 71 -7.49 9.36 -1.78
N MET A 72 -6.44 8.64 -2.21
CA MET A 72 -6.53 7.23 -2.54
C MET A 72 -6.84 6.37 -1.31
N ALA A 73 -6.17 6.61 -0.18
CA ALA A 73 -6.44 5.92 1.09
C ALA A 73 -7.91 6.09 1.50
N LYS A 74 -8.43 7.33 1.41
CA LYS A 74 -9.83 7.64 1.72
C LYS A 74 -10.80 6.95 0.76
N THR A 75 -10.55 7.04 -0.55
CA THR A 75 -11.44 6.50 -1.58
C THR A 75 -11.51 4.97 -1.52
N ARG A 76 -10.38 4.32 -1.24
CA ARG A 76 -10.28 2.86 -1.16
C ARG A 76 -10.54 2.29 0.24
N ASN A 77 -10.72 3.15 1.25
CA ASN A 77 -10.92 2.77 2.66
C ASN A 77 -9.80 1.85 3.18
N CYS A 78 -8.55 2.29 3.04
CA CYS A 78 -7.38 1.52 3.42
C CYS A 78 -6.27 2.43 3.94
N ILE A 79 -5.23 1.83 4.51
CA ILE A 79 -3.98 2.53 4.82
C ILE A 79 -3.03 2.37 3.64
N LEU A 80 -2.47 3.47 3.19
CA LEU A 80 -1.48 3.51 2.10
C LEU A 80 -0.10 3.86 2.63
N VAL A 81 0.89 3.06 2.27
CA VAL A 81 2.31 3.31 2.47
C VAL A 81 2.93 3.53 1.09
N GLN A 82 2.87 4.73 0.58
CA GLN A 82 3.45 5.05 -0.72
C GLN A 82 4.96 5.16 -0.63
N LYS A 83 5.65 4.16 -1.17
CA LYS A 83 7.12 4.08 -1.21
C LYS A 83 7.68 5.00 -2.30
N ASP A 84 8.51 5.96 -1.92
CA ASP A 84 9.30 6.81 -2.80
C ASP A 84 10.55 7.28 -2.02
N ALA A 85 11.31 8.24 -2.54
CA ALA A 85 12.43 8.88 -1.86
C ALA A 85 12.06 9.34 -0.44
N ARG A 86 10.82 9.73 -0.24
CA ARG A 86 10.18 9.94 1.06
C ARG A 86 8.88 9.15 1.11
N THR A 87 8.81 8.16 1.98
CA THR A 87 7.59 7.37 2.15
C THR A 87 6.50 8.23 2.79
N VAL A 88 5.30 8.15 2.24
CA VAL A 88 4.10 8.78 2.79
C VAL A 88 3.14 7.69 3.26
N VAL A 89 2.69 7.78 4.51
CA VAL A 89 1.66 6.91 5.07
C VAL A 89 0.38 7.72 5.27
N SER A 90 -0.76 7.19 4.85
CA SER A 90 -2.05 7.82 5.12
C SER A 90 -3.17 6.78 5.29
N ASP A 91 -4.13 7.10 6.16
CA ASP A 91 -5.42 6.40 6.33
C ASP A 91 -6.59 7.16 5.64
N GLY A 92 -6.27 8.24 4.90
CA GLY A 92 -7.25 9.12 4.28
C GLY A 92 -7.68 10.30 5.16
N THR A 93 -7.38 10.30 6.45
CA THR A 93 -7.61 11.39 7.40
C THR A 93 -6.30 12.03 7.83
N GLU A 94 -5.38 11.23 8.31
CA GLU A 94 -4.05 11.62 8.74
C GLU A 94 -3.00 11.25 7.69
N CYS A 95 -1.87 11.97 7.70
CA CYS A 95 -0.70 11.68 6.89
C CYS A 95 0.57 11.78 7.73
N TYR A 96 1.44 10.79 7.57
CA TYR A 96 2.80 10.80 8.07
C TYR A 96 3.78 10.82 6.90
N VAL A 97 4.82 11.64 6.98
CA VAL A 97 5.91 11.69 5.99
C VAL A 97 7.19 11.25 6.66
N ASN A 98 7.80 10.20 6.15
CA ASN A 98 9.10 9.76 6.64
C ASN A 98 10.19 10.74 6.16
N VAL A 99 10.83 11.41 7.11
CA VAL A 99 11.92 12.37 6.86
C VAL A 99 13.30 11.80 7.21
N SER A 100 13.35 10.56 7.67
CA SER A 100 14.58 9.83 8.04
C SER A 100 14.95 8.78 6.98
N GLY A 101 16.17 8.27 7.07
CA GLY A 101 16.68 7.24 6.17
C GLY A 101 17.57 7.79 5.06
N ASN A 102 17.98 6.90 4.18
CA ASN A 102 18.84 7.19 3.04
C ASN A 102 18.55 6.21 1.88
N ASN A 103 19.17 6.44 0.72
CA ASN A 103 18.98 5.64 -0.49
C ASN A 103 19.59 4.22 -0.44
N GLY A 104 20.30 3.85 0.64
CA GLY A 104 20.82 2.50 0.83
C GLY A 104 19.72 1.43 0.95
N MET A 105 18.50 1.82 1.27
CA MET A 105 17.32 0.94 1.28
C MET A 105 16.76 0.62 -0.13
N ALA A 106 17.25 1.28 -1.17
CA ALA A 106 16.81 1.04 -2.56
C ALA A 106 17.47 -0.22 -3.14
N THR A 107 17.28 -1.36 -2.48
CA THR A 107 17.79 -2.67 -2.86
C THR A 107 16.64 -3.66 -3.06
N GLY A 108 16.87 -4.69 -3.90
CA GLY A 108 15.90 -5.78 -4.07
C GLY A 108 15.60 -6.46 -2.74
N GLY A 109 14.31 -6.76 -2.48
CA GLY A 109 13.86 -7.41 -1.25
C GLY A 109 13.56 -6.47 -0.08
N SER A 110 13.94 -5.19 -0.12
CA SER A 110 13.60 -4.25 0.96
C SER A 110 12.08 -4.07 1.14
N GLY A 111 11.30 -4.14 0.06
CA GLY A 111 9.84 -4.14 0.11
C GLY A 111 9.28 -5.35 0.85
N ASP A 112 9.83 -6.55 0.59
CA ASP A 112 9.40 -7.78 1.27
C ASP A 112 9.70 -7.71 2.78
N VAL A 113 10.85 -7.15 3.15
CA VAL A 113 11.20 -6.91 4.57
C VAL A 113 10.21 -5.93 5.21
N LEU A 114 9.88 -4.82 4.56
CA LEU A 114 8.90 -3.85 5.05
C LEU A 114 7.54 -4.52 5.28
N THR A 115 7.06 -5.28 4.29
CA THR A 115 5.82 -6.05 4.37
C THR A 115 5.84 -7.02 5.55
N GLY A 116 6.95 -7.71 5.77
CA GLY A 116 7.15 -8.62 6.91
C GLY A 116 7.11 -7.89 8.26
N VAL A 117 7.76 -6.73 8.37
CA VAL A 117 7.77 -5.91 9.60
C VAL A 117 6.35 -5.41 9.93
N ILE A 118 5.67 -4.82 8.96
CA ILE A 118 4.28 -4.35 9.15
C ILE A 118 3.38 -5.52 9.56
N SER A 119 3.47 -6.66 8.88
CA SER A 119 2.69 -7.87 9.21
C SER A 119 2.96 -8.36 10.63
N GLY A 120 4.22 -8.34 11.07
CA GLY A 120 4.61 -8.71 12.43
C GLY A 120 4.04 -7.78 13.51
N LEU A 121 3.95 -6.48 13.23
CA LEU A 121 3.33 -5.50 14.12
C LEU A 121 1.80 -5.67 14.16
N LEU A 122 1.17 -5.90 13.01
CA LEU A 122 -0.27 -6.19 12.94
C LEU A 122 -0.64 -7.46 13.71
N ALA A 123 0.19 -8.51 13.63
CA ALA A 123 -0.01 -9.74 14.38
C ALA A 123 0.09 -9.56 15.91
N GLN A 124 0.72 -8.48 16.37
CA GLN A 124 0.78 -8.06 17.77
C GLN A 124 -0.35 -7.11 18.16
N ASN A 125 -1.37 -6.95 17.32
CA ASN A 125 -2.49 -6.03 17.50
C ASN A 125 -2.10 -4.55 17.56
N VAL A 126 -0.98 -4.16 16.95
CA VAL A 126 -0.67 -2.75 16.75
C VAL A 126 -1.71 -2.15 15.79
N ASN A 127 -2.14 -0.93 16.08
CA ASN A 127 -3.06 -0.20 15.19
C ASN A 127 -2.48 -0.16 13.77
N PRO A 128 -3.24 -0.46 12.70
CA PRO A 128 -2.71 -0.59 11.34
C PRO A 128 -2.02 0.66 10.81
N PHE A 129 -2.50 1.87 11.13
CA PHE A 129 -1.84 3.11 10.74
C PHE A 129 -0.50 3.33 11.47
N LEU A 130 -0.41 2.91 12.74
CA LEU A 130 0.84 2.99 13.51
C LEU A 130 1.83 1.87 13.15
N ALA A 131 1.35 0.76 12.61
CA ALA A 131 2.20 -0.34 12.13
C ALA A 131 2.82 -0.03 10.76
N ALA A 132 2.17 0.82 10.00
CA ALA A 132 2.57 1.25 8.66
C ALA A 132 3.59 2.38 8.69
#